data_7262dea9c542cb3840f82919131272f8
#
_entry.id   7262dea9c542cb3840f82919131272f8
#
_cell.length_a   1.000
_cell.length_b   1.000
_cell.length_c   1.000
_cell.angle_alpha   90.00
_cell.angle_beta   90.00
_cell.angle_gamma   90.00
#
_symmetry.space_group_name_H-M   'P 1'
#
loop_
_entity.id
_entity.type
_entity.pdbx_description
1 polymer ?
#
loop_
_entity_poly.entity_id
_entity_poly.type
_entity_poly.pdbx_seq_one_letter_code
_entity_poly.pdbx_strand_id
1 'polypeptide(L)'
;MDSVINNVKIYTDGACSGNPGKGAFSYVILINDIEIKNYCNGFIKTTNNRMELMAIIESIKFIKNLENINKETNIIIYSDSKYVVDSINKRWLNNWILKDFKNVKNVDLWKEYLAVNNNLNIDFIWVEGHSNIKYNEICDKLATNFIKKGKLLIDKGYN
;
A
#
# COMPACT_ATOMS: atom_id res chain seq x y z
N MET A 1 17.58 -3.38 -26.32
CA MET A 1 17.43 -4.48 -25.38
C MET A 1 17.16 -3.92 -23.99
N ASP A 2 16.02 -4.26 -23.45
CA ASP A 2 15.58 -3.68 -22.20
C ASP A 2 16.22 -4.38 -21.02
N SER A 3 16.92 -3.64 -20.19
CA SER A 3 17.53 -4.17 -18.97
C SER A 3 16.48 -4.27 -17.86
N VAL A 4 16.67 -5.24 -16.95
CA VAL A 4 15.83 -5.38 -15.75
C VAL A 4 15.99 -4.14 -14.88
N ILE A 5 14.87 -3.65 -14.33
CA ILE A 5 14.91 -2.58 -13.34
C ILE A 5 15.38 -3.17 -12.02
N ASN A 6 16.46 -2.62 -11.46
CA ASN A 6 17.09 -3.17 -10.25
C ASN A 6 16.52 -2.63 -8.95
N ASN A 7 15.99 -1.42 -8.95
CA ASN A 7 15.63 -0.72 -7.71
C ASN A 7 14.30 0.01 -7.86
N VAL A 8 13.33 -0.38 -7.03
CA VAL A 8 12.03 0.29 -6.93
C VAL A 8 11.78 0.63 -5.46
N LYS A 9 11.45 1.89 -5.20
CA LYS A 9 11.01 2.35 -3.88
C LYS A 9 9.58 2.83 -3.97
N ILE A 10 8.75 2.37 -3.05
CA ILE A 10 7.35 2.74 -2.98
C ILE A 10 7.05 3.32 -1.60
N TYR A 11 6.53 4.54 -1.57
CA TYR A 11 6.03 5.16 -0.35
C TYR A 11 4.52 5.08 -0.39
N THR A 12 3.91 4.70 0.73
CA THR A 12 2.46 4.48 0.82
C THR A 12 1.91 5.17 2.05
N ASP A 13 0.65 5.58 1.98
CA ASP A 13 -0.05 6.12 3.14
C ASP A 13 -1.54 5.88 3.02
N GLY A 14 -2.21 5.85 4.17
CA GLY A 14 -3.64 5.78 4.28
C GLY A 14 -4.12 6.76 5.33
N ALA A 15 -5.24 7.40 5.08
CA ALA A 15 -5.82 8.37 6.01
C ALA A 15 -7.32 8.15 6.10
N CYS A 16 -7.89 8.45 7.26
CA CYS A 16 -9.32 8.31 7.49
C CYS A 16 -9.79 9.46 8.37
N SER A 17 -10.87 10.11 7.96
CA SER A 17 -11.50 11.17 8.74
C SER A 17 -12.62 10.54 9.58
N GLY A 18 -12.28 10.17 10.83
CA GLY A 18 -13.06 9.23 11.61
C GLY A 18 -12.70 7.80 11.21
N ASN A 19 -12.77 6.87 12.13
CA ASN A 19 -12.35 5.47 11.86
C ASN A 19 -13.39 4.51 12.43
N PRO A 20 -14.43 4.10 11.66
CA PRO A 20 -14.60 4.30 10.22
C PRO A 20 -15.07 5.70 9.83
N GLY A 21 -14.84 6.04 8.57
CA GLY A 21 -15.27 7.31 8.01
C GLY A 21 -14.76 7.46 6.57
N LYS A 22 -14.78 8.69 6.07
CA LYS A 22 -14.20 9.00 4.77
C LYS A 22 -12.70 8.74 4.81
N GLY A 23 -12.18 8.01 3.84
CA GLY A 23 -10.78 7.65 3.82
C GLY A 23 -10.18 7.69 2.43
N ALA A 24 -8.87 7.77 2.38
CA ALA A 24 -8.12 7.75 1.12
C ALA A 24 -6.77 7.06 1.31
N PHE A 25 -6.26 6.57 0.22
CA PHE A 25 -4.91 6.02 0.17
C PHE A 25 -4.10 6.73 -0.91
N SER A 26 -2.78 6.66 -0.77
CA SER A 26 -1.88 7.22 -1.75
C SER A 26 -0.59 6.40 -1.84
N TYR A 27 0.08 6.51 -2.98
CA TYR A 27 1.42 5.96 -3.12
C TYR A 27 2.24 6.83 -4.07
N VAL A 28 3.56 6.76 -3.88
CA VAL A 28 4.56 7.38 -4.76
C VAL A 28 5.58 6.31 -5.11
N ILE A 29 5.88 6.17 -6.39
CA ILE A 29 6.82 5.15 -6.88
C ILE A 29 8.04 5.83 -7.50
N LEU A 30 9.23 5.37 -7.04
CA LEU A 30 10.51 5.78 -7.59
C LEU A 30 11.20 4.58 -8.23
N ILE A 31 11.73 4.77 -9.42
CA ILE A 31 12.61 3.81 -10.08
C ILE A 31 13.99 4.45 -10.20
N ASN A 32 15.00 3.79 -9.64
CA ASN A 32 16.36 4.33 -9.60
C ASN A 32 16.40 5.75 -9.02
N ASP A 33 15.64 5.95 -7.94
CA ASP A 33 15.51 7.20 -7.19
C ASP A 33 14.84 8.35 -7.94
N ILE A 34 14.20 8.08 -9.07
CA ILE A 34 13.43 9.06 -9.84
C ILE A 34 11.94 8.75 -9.69
N GLU A 35 11.17 9.75 -9.26
CA GLU A 35 9.71 9.60 -9.14
C GLU A 35 9.10 9.41 -10.54
N ILE A 36 8.35 8.33 -10.71
CA ILE A 36 7.70 8.01 -11.98
C ILE A 36 6.17 8.02 -11.88
N LYS A 37 5.62 7.93 -10.68
CA LYS A 37 4.17 7.85 -10.49
C LYS A 37 3.80 8.28 -9.07
N ASN A 38 2.73 9.06 -8.97
CA ASN A 38 2.00 9.21 -7.72
C ASN A 38 0.51 8.99 -7.99
N TYR A 39 -0.22 8.54 -6.98
CA TYR A 39 -1.63 8.24 -7.15
C TYR A 39 -2.33 8.29 -5.80
N CYS A 40 -3.60 8.67 -5.82
CA CYS A 40 -4.47 8.59 -4.65
C CYS A 40 -5.89 8.27 -5.10
N ASN A 41 -6.66 7.69 -4.20
CA ASN A 41 -8.07 7.46 -4.37
C ASN A 41 -8.71 7.34 -2.99
N GLY A 42 -10.03 7.37 -2.92
CA GLY A 42 -10.69 7.34 -1.62
C GLY A 42 -12.12 6.87 -1.67
N PHE A 43 -12.68 6.71 -0.45
CA PHE A 43 -13.96 6.07 -0.23
C PHE A 43 -14.80 6.83 0.79
N ILE A 44 -16.12 6.74 0.63
CA ILE A 44 -17.07 7.44 1.50
C ILE A 44 -17.02 6.89 2.93
N LYS A 45 -16.85 5.57 3.07
CA LYS A 45 -16.77 4.90 4.36
C LYS A 45 -15.78 3.74 4.29
N THR A 46 -14.74 3.83 5.10
CA THR A 46 -13.68 2.83 5.18
C THR A 46 -12.94 2.95 6.51
N THR A 47 -11.82 2.29 6.66
CA THR A 47 -10.98 2.36 7.86
C THR A 47 -9.55 2.73 7.50
N ASN A 48 -8.81 3.22 8.50
CA ASN A 48 -7.41 3.55 8.33
C ASN A 48 -6.59 2.34 7.85
N ASN A 49 -6.79 1.18 8.49
CA ASN A 49 -6.04 -0.04 8.12
C ASN A 49 -6.33 -0.50 6.70
N ARG A 50 -7.57 -0.37 6.24
CA ARG A 50 -7.92 -0.71 4.85
C ARG A 50 -7.21 0.22 3.88
N MET A 51 -7.14 1.51 4.18
CA MET A 51 -6.46 2.49 3.31
C MET A 51 -4.96 2.22 3.24
N GLU A 52 -4.33 1.93 4.38
CA GLU A 52 -2.91 1.58 4.41
C GLU A 52 -2.61 0.33 3.58
N LEU A 53 -3.42 -0.71 3.72
CA LEU A 53 -3.24 -1.95 2.97
C LEU A 53 -3.54 -1.75 1.48
N MET A 54 -4.58 -0.99 1.16
CA MET A 54 -4.97 -0.73 -0.23
C MET A 54 -3.91 0.07 -0.98
N ALA A 55 -3.23 1.01 -0.31
CA ALA A 55 -2.12 1.74 -0.91
C ALA A 55 -1.01 0.78 -1.37
N ILE A 56 -0.72 -0.22 -0.57
CA ILE A 56 0.28 -1.24 -0.91
C ILE A 56 -0.18 -2.10 -2.08
N ILE A 57 -1.41 -2.61 -2.02
CA ILE A 57 -1.96 -3.46 -3.07
C ILE A 57 -1.97 -2.74 -4.42
N GLU A 58 -2.47 -1.51 -4.45
CA GLU A 58 -2.60 -0.76 -5.69
C GLU A 58 -1.24 -0.35 -6.26
N SER A 59 -0.26 -0.05 -5.41
CA SER A 59 1.09 0.23 -5.86
C SER A 59 1.76 -1.00 -6.49
N ILE A 60 1.55 -2.19 -5.91
CA ILE A 60 2.07 -3.44 -6.47
C ILE A 60 1.42 -3.73 -7.82
N LYS A 61 0.10 -3.54 -7.93
CA LYS A 61 -0.60 -3.71 -9.21
C LYS A 61 0.00 -2.82 -10.30
N PHE A 62 0.32 -1.58 -9.95
CA PHE A 62 0.91 -0.65 -10.91
C PHE A 62 2.28 -1.14 -11.39
N ILE A 63 3.18 -1.52 -10.49
CA ILE A 63 4.53 -1.94 -10.89
C ILE A 63 4.52 -3.25 -11.67
N LYS A 64 3.57 -4.14 -11.40
CA LYS A 64 3.45 -5.41 -12.16
C LYS A 64 3.10 -5.18 -13.63
N ASN A 65 2.50 -4.06 -13.96
CA ASN A 65 2.20 -3.70 -15.35
C ASN A 65 3.36 -3.02 -16.07
N LEU A 66 4.45 -2.73 -15.34
CA LEU A 66 5.65 -2.18 -15.96
C LEU A 66 6.50 -3.29 -16.56
N GLU A 67 7.06 -3.00 -17.74
CA GLU A 67 8.05 -3.89 -18.32
C GLU A 67 9.32 -3.87 -17.48
N ASN A 68 10.09 -4.94 -17.52
CA ASN A 68 11.39 -5.03 -16.87
C ASN A 68 11.35 -5.13 -15.34
N ILE A 69 10.19 -5.39 -14.76
CA ILE A 69 10.05 -5.75 -13.35
C ILE A 69 9.89 -7.25 -13.23
N ASN A 70 10.75 -7.91 -12.45
CA ASN A 70 10.65 -9.34 -12.18
C ASN A 70 11.18 -9.66 -10.78
N LYS A 71 11.35 -10.95 -10.46
CA LYS A 71 11.79 -11.37 -9.13
C LYS A 71 13.22 -10.96 -8.78
N GLU A 72 14.01 -10.49 -9.75
CA GLU A 72 15.36 -9.97 -9.51
C GLU A 72 15.34 -8.49 -9.15
N THR A 73 14.22 -7.80 -9.35
CA THR A 73 14.06 -6.41 -8.99
C THR A 73 13.96 -6.26 -7.47
N ASN A 74 14.78 -5.42 -6.88
CA ASN A 74 14.67 -5.09 -5.47
C ASN A 74 13.57 -4.04 -5.26
N ILE A 75 12.52 -4.44 -4.58
CA ILE A 75 11.38 -3.55 -4.31
C ILE A 75 11.32 -3.33 -2.81
N ILE A 76 11.29 -2.06 -2.40
CA ILE A 76 11.12 -1.68 -1.01
C ILE A 76 9.85 -0.86 -0.89
N ILE A 77 8.96 -1.27 0.01
CA ILE A 77 7.76 -0.52 0.34
C ILE A 77 7.89 0.06 1.74
N TYR A 78 7.74 1.38 1.83
CA TYR A 78 7.77 2.13 3.07
C TYR A 78 6.35 2.45 3.50
N SER A 79 6.01 2.12 4.74
CA SER A 79 4.68 2.38 5.31
C SER A 79 4.83 2.80 6.77
N ASP A 80 3.98 3.72 7.22
CA ASP A 80 3.91 4.08 8.63
C ASP A 80 2.91 3.23 9.42
N SER A 81 2.26 2.27 8.77
CA SER A 81 1.33 1.36 9.40
C SER A 81 2.05 0.15 10.00
N LYS A 82 2.19 0.14 11.32
CA LYS A 82 2.70 -1.05 12.01
C LYS A 82 1.83 -2.27 11.78
N TYR A 83 0.52 -2.07 11.72
CA TYR A 83 -0.41 -3.16 11.46
C TYR A 83 -0.05 -3.91 10.18
N VAL A 84 0.15 -3.20 9.08
CA VAL A 84 0.44 -3.84 7.79
C VAL A 84 1.86 -4.41 7.77
N VAL A 85 2.85 -3.61 8.17
CA VAL A 85 4.25 -4.03 8.11
C VAL A 85 4.52 -5.23 9.03
N ASP A 86 4.01 -5.19 10.27
CA ASP A 86 4.19 -6.30 11.21
C ASP A 86 3.42 -7.55 10.78
N SER A 87 2.24 -7.40 10.20
CA SER A 87 1.48 -8.55 9.70
C SER A 87 2.29 -9.36 8.68
N ILE A 88 3.10 -8.68 7.88
CA ILE A 88 3.94 -9.31 6.88
C ILE A 88 5.28 -9.75 7.50
N ASN A 89 5.99 -8.84 8.13
CA ASN A 89 7.36 -9.08 8.61
C ASN A 89 7.43 -10.04 9.80
N LYS A 90 6.44 -10.01 10.67
CA LYS A 90 6.36 -10.91 11.83
C LYS A 90 5.59 -12.19 11.52
N ARG A 91 5.25 -12.42 10.27
CA ARG A 91 4.57 -13.61 9.79
C ARG A 91 3.19 -13.84 10.39
N TRP A 92 2.51 -12.79 10.86
CA TRP A 92 1.12 -12.92 11.30
C TRP A 92 0.23 -13.37 10.15
N LEU A 93 0.47 -12.83 8.95
CA LEU A 93 -0.26 -13.23 7.74
C LEU A 93 -0.10 -14.72 7.45
N ASN A 94 1.10 -15.27 7.64
CA ASN A 94 1.34 -16.71 7.44
C ASN A 94 0.49 -17.55 8.38
N ASN A 95 0.37 -17.13 9.65
CA ASN A 95 -0.48 -17.80 10.63
C ASN A 95 -1.97 -17.68 10.27
N TRP A 96 -2.39 -16.54 9.76
CA TRP A 96 -3.78 -16.35 9.32
C TRP A 96 -4.13 -17.27 8.15
N ILE A 97 -3.21 -17.45 7.22
CA ILE A 97 -3.40 -18.39 6.09
C ILE A 97 -3.61 -19.82 6.61
N LEU A 98 -2.79 -20.26 7.57
CA LEU A 98 -2.89 -21.59 8.16
C LEU A 98 -4.24 -21.82 8.87
N LYS A 99 -4.85 -20.77 9.39
CA LYS A 99 -6.14 -20.81 10.07
C LYS A 99 -7.31 -20.45 9.16
N ASP A 100 -7.08 -20.39 7.86
CA ASP A 100 -8.07 -19.98 6.85
C ASP A 100 -8.73 -18.65 7.20
N PHE A 101 -7.92 -17.69 7.69
CA PHE A 101 -8.34 -16.33 8.05
C PHE A 101 -9.45 -16.27 9.12
N LYS A 102 -9.54 -17.27 9.96
CA LYS A 102 -10.53 -17.29 11.04
C LYS A 102 -10.32 -16.11 11.99
N ASN A 103 -11.37 -15.32 12.24
CA ASN A 103 -11.36 -14.14 13.12
C ASN A 103 -10.39 -13.04 12.67
N VAL A 104 -10.05 -12.97 11.39
CA VAL A 104 -9.17 -11.94 10.84
C VAL A 104 -10.02 -10.86 10.17
N LYS A 105 -9.62 -9.59 10.37
CA LYS A 105 -10.22 -8.45 9.68
C LYS A 105 -9.57 -8.24 8.33
N ASN A 106 -10.29 -7.57 7.42
CA ASN A 106 -9.77 -7.17 6.11
C ASN A 106 -9.32 -8.36 5.24
N VAL A 107 -10.00 -9.50 5.39
CA VAL A 107 -9.66 -10.73 4.68
C VAL A 107 -9.66 -10.53 3.16
N ASP A 108 -10.62 -9.78 2.64
CA ASP A 108 -10.71 -9.46 1.21
C ASP A 108 -9.41 -8.82 0.69
N LEU A 109 -8.90 -7.83 1.42
CA LEU A 109 -7.67 -7.13 1.04
C LEU A 109 -6.43 -8.00 1.24
N TRP A 110 -6.37 -8.79 2.30
CA TRP A 110 -5.22 -9.68 2.51
C TRP A 110 -5.13 -10.75 1.43
N LYS A 111 -6.27 -11.30 0.99
CA LYS A 111 -6.30 -12.24 -0.13
C LYS A 111 -5.87 -11.58 -1.43
N GLU A 112 -6.30 -10.35 -1.66
CA GLU A 112 -5.87 -9.58 -2.83
C GLU A 112 -4.37 -9.29 -2.80
N TYR A 113 -3.84 -8.92 -1.62
CA TYR A 113 -2.41 -8.73 -1.43
C TYR A 113 -1.62 -9.99 -1.81
N LEU A 114 -2.05 -11.15 -1.33
CA LEU A 114 -1.38 -12.42 -1.64
C LEU A 114 -1.41 -12.73 -3.14
N ALA A 115 -2.50 -12.39 -3.81
CA ALA A 115 -2.62 -12.60 -5.25
C ALA A 115 -1.67 -11.69 -6.04
N VAL A 116 -1.53 -10.41 -5.64
CA VAL A 116 -0.70 -9.46 -6.38
C VAL A 116 0.79 -9.59 -6.06
N ASN A 117 1.14 -10.04 -4.86
CA ASN A 117 2.53 -10.16 -4.41
C ASN A 117 3.25 -11.38 -4.99
N ASN A 118 2.61 -12.13 -5.85
CA ASN A 118 3.17 -13.36 -6.41
C ASN A 118 4.37 -13.06 -7.31
N ASN A 119 5.47 -13.80 -7.13
CA ASN A 119 6.69 -13.71 -7.95
C ASN A 119 7.45 -12.37 -7.88
N LEU A 120 7.24 -11.60 -6.84
CA LEU A 120 7.99 -10.36 -6.62
C LEU A 120 8.83 -10.47 -5.33
N ASN A 121 9.96 -9.79 -5.34
CA ASN A 121 10.85 -9.71 -4.18
C ASN A 121 10.65 -8.35 -3.50
N ILE A 122 9.82 -8.32 -2.47
CA ILE A 122 9.42 -7.08 -1.79
C ILE A 122 9.84 -7.11 -0.33
N ASP A 123 10.57 -6.08 0.09
CA ASP A 123 10.87 -5.81 1.49
C ASP A 123 9.96 -4.70 2.00
N PHE A 124 9.42 -4.88 3.20
CA PHE A 124 8.58 -3.88 3.86
C PHE A 124 9.33 -3.23 5.00
N ILE A 125 9.40 -1.91 4.98
CA ILE A 125 10.07 -1.12 6.01
C ILE A 125 9.06 -0.20 6.66
N TRP A 126 8.95 -0.28 7.99
CA TRP A 126 8.15 0.65 8.76
C TRP A 126 8.92 1.96 8.89
N VAL A 127 8.22 3.08 8.66
CA VAL A 127 8.72 4.42 8.91
C VAL A 127 7.79 5.11 9.90
N GLU A 128 8.37 5.96 10.73
CA GLU A 128 7.57 6.73 11.69
C GLU A 128 6.75 7.78 10.94
N GLY A 129 5.46 7.89 11.27
CA GLY A 129 4.59 8.90 10.70
C GLY A 129 5.05 10.31 11.08
N HIS A 130 4.92 11.26 10.15
CA HIS A 130 5.32 12.66 10.33
C HIS A 130 6.80 12.84 10.70
N SER A 131 7.67 12.02 10.11
CA SER A 131 9.12 12.00 10.42
C SER A 131 9.96 12.84 9.46
N ASN A 132 9.36 13.77 8.71
CA ASN A 132 10.03 14.64 7.73
C ASN A 132 10.65 13.87 6.53
N ILE A 133 10.21 12.67 6.26
CA ILE A 133 10.59 11.95 5.05
C ILE A 133 9.78 12.52 3.90
N LYS A 134 10.45 13.06 2.90
CA LYS A 134 9.84 13.81 1.79
C LYS A 134 8.67 13.09 1.13
N TYR A 135 8.87 11.85 0.69
CA TYR A 135 7.82 11.12 -0.05
C TYR A 135 6.72 10.61 0.86
N ASN A 136 7.04 10.34 2.12
CA ASN A 136 6.04 10.00 3.11
C ASN A 136 5.06 11.17 3.34
N GLU A 137 5.60 12.39 3.44
CA GLU A 137 4.79 13.59 3.58
C GLU A 137 3.96 13.88 2.33
N ILE A 138 4.51 13.63 1.14
CA ILE A 138 3.76 13.78 -0.12
C ILE A 138 2.56 12.83 -0.13
N CYS A 139 2.76 11.58 0.26
CA CYS A 139 1.68 10.60 0.36
C CYS A 139 0.58 11.06 1.33
N ASP A 140 0.97 11.56 2.51
CA ASP A 140 0.03 12.07 3.49
C ASP A 140 -0.83 13.20 2.91
N LYS A 141 -0.21 14.16 2.26
CA LYS A 141 -0.90 15.29 1.63
C LYS A 141 -1.84 14.85 0.51
N LEU A 142 -1.41 13.91 -0.32
CA LEU A 142 -2.26 13.37 -1.39
C LEU A 142 -3.52 12.74 -0.81
N ALA A 143 -3.38 11.90 0.21
CA ALA A 143 -4.50 11.22 0.82
C ALA A 143 -5.44 12.19 1.54
N THR A 144 -4.91 13.08 2.36
CA THR A 144 -5.74 14.03 3.13
C THR A 144 -6.45 15.02 2.23
N ASN A 145 -5.81 15.50 1.18
CA ASN A 145 -6.47 16.38 0.19
C ASN A 145 -7.55 15.64 -0.58
N PHE A 146 -7.35 14.37 -0.91
CA PHE A 146 -8.37 13.61 -1.62
C PHE A 146 -9.64 13.43 -0.78
N ILE A 147 -9.50 13.21 0.52
CA ILE A 147 -10.67 13.14 1.42
C ILE A 147 -11.50 14.42 1.35
N LYS A 148 -10.83 15.57 1.27
CA LYS A 148 -11.50 16.87 1.26
C LYS A 148 -12.11 17.25 -0.09
N LYS A 149 -11.43 16.92 -1.19
CA LYS A 149 -11.74 17.49 -2.52
C LYS A 149 -11.99 16.44 -3.58
N GLY A 150 -11.62 15.18 -3.36
CA GLY A 150 -11.76 14.12 -4.34
C GLY A 150 -13.18 13.56 -4.42
N LYS A 151 -13.44 12.86 -5.51
CA LYS A 151 -14.69 12.13 -5.68
C LYS A 151 -14.55 10.77 -5.00
N LEU A 152 -15.19 10.62 -3.85
CA LEU A 152 -15.10 9.40 -3.06
C LEU A 152 -15.99 8.29 -3.63
N LEU A 153 -15.45 7.09 -3.61
CA LEU A 153 -16.08 5.88 -4.11
C LEU A 153 -16.70 5.06 -2.95
N ILE A 154 -17.22 3.91 -3.27
CA ILE A 154 -17.72 2.95 -2.29
C ILE A 154 -16.66 1.88 -2.07
N ASP A 155 -16.24 1.66 -0.82
CA ASP A 155 -15.38 0.54 -0.45
C ASP A 155 -16.25 -0.71 -0.32
N LYS A 156 -16.30 -1.48 -1.40
CA LYS A 156 -17.23 -2.62 -1.53
C LYS A 156 -16.94 -3.75 -0.53
N GLY A 157 -15.71 -3.87 -0.11
CA GLY A 157 -15.32 -4.90 0.86
C GLY A 157 -15.54 -4.51 2.30
N TYR A 158 -15.95 -3.28 2.56
CA TYR A 158 -16.22 -2.77 3.90
C TYR A 158 -17.70 -2.51 4.09
N ASN A 159 -18.29 -3.21 5.03
CA ASN A 159 -19.72 -3.07 5.36
C ASN A 159 -19.91 -2.43 6.72
#